data_c6ac025ebe37cc344b0c350982474239
#
_entry.id   c6ac025ebe37cc344b0c350982474239
#
_cell.length_a   1.000
_cell.length_b   1.000
_cell.length_c   1.000
_cell.angle_alpha   90.00
_cell.angle_beta   90.00
_cell.angle_gamma   90.00
#
_symmetry.space_group_name_H-M   'P 1'
#
loop_
_entity.id
_entity.type
_entity.pdbx_description
1 polymer ?
#
loop_
_entity_poly.entity_id
_entity_poly.type
_entity_poly.pdbx_seq_one_letter_code
_entity_poly.pdbx_strand_id
1 'polypeptide(L)'
;MILSFKNQFVPKINIGSKIHTIRADAKDRWKIGNKIHFAIGVRTKNYRNFKMGTCLNIQKIEFKYVMHDDKIPVVLVDGVVLTTPEVNLLARNDGFDSIEDFYEWFHCDFVGKIIHWTKYFY
;
A
#
# COMPACT_ATOMS: atom_id res chain seq x y z
N MET A 1 13.29 0.37 -9.25
CA MET A 1 13.26 0.57 -7.79
C MET A 1 12.70 -0.68 -7.13
N ILE A 2 13.20 -1.01 -5.95
CA ILE A 2 12.81 -2.23 -5.25
C ILE A 2 11.64 -1.93 -4.30
N LEU A 3 10.58 -2.74 -4.38
CA LEU A 3 9.55 -2.82 -3.36
C LEU A 3 9.70 -4.16 -2.64
N SER A 4 9.94 -4.10 -1.34
CA SER A 4 10.04 -5.30 -0.51
C SER A 4 8.69 -5.65 0.08
N PHE A 5 8.36 -6.94 0.10
CA PHE A 5 7.10 -7.45 0.63
C PHE A 5 7.35 -8.57 1.61
N LYS A 6 6.43 -8.74 2.55
CA LYS A 6 6.39 -9.94 3.37
C LYS A 6 5.83 -11.10 2.55
N ASN A 7 6.23 -12.32 2.89
CA ASN A 7 5.86 -13.52 2.14
C ASN A 7 4.35 -13.69 1.97
N GLN A 8 3.55 -13.21 2.93
CA GLN A 8 2.09 -13.33 2.89
C GLN A 8 1.46 -12.61 1.68
N PHE A 9 2.13 -11.60 1.13
CA PHE A 9 1.61 -10.83 0.00
C PHE A 9 1.98 -11.40 -1.36
N VAL A 10 2.98 -12.28 -1.43
CA VAL A 10 3.46 -12.81 -2.71
C VAL A 10 2.36 -13.52 -3.51
N PRO A 11 1.57 -14.46 -2.92
CA PRO A 11 0.48 -15.09 -3.66
C PRO A 11 -0.55 -14.08 -4.14
N LYS A 12 -0.87 -13.09 -3.32
CA LYS A 12 -1.89 -12.07 -3.65
C LYS A 12 -1.45 -11.17 -4.79
N ILE A 13 -0.18 -10.82 -4.85
CA ILE A 13 0.39 -10.06 -5.96
C ILE A 13 0.35 -10.91 -7.23
N ASN A 14 0.75 -12.18 -7.14
CA ASN A 14 0.83 -13.07 -8.30
C ASN A 14 -0.53 -13.38 -8.92
N ILE A 15 -1.58 -13.51 -8.11
CA ILE A 15 -2.94 -13.75 -8.61
C ILE A 15 -3.70 -12.47 -8.94
N GLY A 16 -3.16 -11.30 -8.63
CA GLY A 16 -3.76 -10.01 -8.94
C GLY A 16 -4.79 -9.50 -7.93
N SER A 17 -4.88 -10.07 -6.72
CA SER A 17 -5.76 -9.54 -5.69
C SER A 17 -5.15 -8.37 -4.93
N LYS A 18 -3.81 -8.33 -4.78
CA LYS A 18 -3.10 -7.14 -4.32
C LYS A 18 -2.61 -6.36 -5.54
N ILE A 19 -3.14 -5.15 -5.72
CA ILE A 19 -2.92 -4.34 -6.94
C ILE A 19 -2.12 -3.07 -6.69
N HIS A 20 -1.78 -2.78 -5.45
CA HIS A 20 -0.97 -1.62 -5.08
C HIS A 20 -0.34 -1.85 -3.72
N THR A 21 0.53 -0.94 -3.32
CA THR A 21 1.10 -0.91 -1.98
C THR A 21 1.15 0.52 -1.46
N ILE A 22 1.17 0.66 -0.14
CA ILE A 22 1.22 1.95 0.53
C ILE A 22 2.58 2.07 1.19
N ARG A 23 3.31 3.13 0.86
CA ARG A 23 4.66 3.37 1.36
C ARG A 23 4.86 4.83 1.75
N ALA A 24 5.62 5.05 2.80
CA ALA A 24 6.16 6.36 3.08
C ALA A 24 7.14 6.74 1.97
N ASP A 25 7.09 7.98 1.53
CA ASP A 25 7.98 8.46 0.47
C ASP A 25 8.31 9.95 0.70
N ALA A 26 8.88 10.25 1.86
CA ALA A 26 9.20 11.61 2.26
C ALA A 26 10.16 12.30 1.29
N LYS A 27 10.99 11.53 0.58
CA LYS A 27 11.95 12.07 -0.40
C LYS A 27 11.38 12.14 -1.81
N ASP A 28 10.10 11.79 -1.98
CA ASP A 28 9.39 11.87 -3.26
C ASP A 28 10.12 11.13 -4.39
N ARG A 29 10.54 9.89 -4.10
CA ARG A 29 11.30 9.06 -5.05
C ARG A 29 10.40 8.31 -6.03
N TRP A 30 9.18 7.97 -5.61
CA TRP A 30 8.25 7.22 -6.45
C TRP A 30 7.54 8.12 -7.44
N LYS A 31 7.70 7.80 -8.72
CA LYS A 31 7.12 8.54 -9.84
C LYS A 31 6.45 7.58 -10.81
N ILE A 32 5.44 8.07 -11.51
CA ILE A 32 4.82 7.33 -12.61
C ILE A 32 5.91 6.99 -13.63
N GLY A 33 5.93 5.75 -14.10
CA GLY A 33 6.92 5.24 -15.03
C GLY A 33 8.10 4.53 -14.39
N ASN A 34 8.29 4.65 -13.08
CA ASN A 34 9.35 3.91 -12.39
C ASN A 34 9.14 2.40 -12.54
N LYS A 35 10.21 1.68 -12.87
CA LYS A 35 10.17 0.22 -12.86
C LYS A 35 10.16 -0.30 -11.45
N ILE A 36 9.35 -1.33 -11.22
CA ILE A 36 9.19 -1.96 -9.91
C ILE A 36 9.82 -3.34 -9.94
N HIS A 37 10.74 -3.58 -9.02
CA HIS A 37 11.31 -4.90 -8.72
C HIS A 37 10.62 -5.42 -7.46
N PHE A 38 9.68 -6.35 -7.61
CA PHE A 38 8.95 -6.94 -6.50
C PHE A 38 9.83 -7.99 -5.85
N ALA A 39 10.17 -7.79 -4.58
CA ALA A 39 11.16 -8.65 -3.91
C ALA A 39 10.73 -9.05 -2.51
N ILE A 40 11.29 -10.17 -2.05
CA ILE A 40 11.21 -10.62 -0.66
C ILE A 40 12.63 -10.77 -0.12
N GLY A 41 12.77 -10.75 1.21
CA GLY A 41 14.04 -10.99 1.87
C GLY A 41 15.12 -9.96 1.53
N VAL A 42 14.74 -8.71 1.28
CA VAL A 42 15.69 -7.64 0.95
C VAL A 42 16.73 -7.49 2.07
N ARG A 43 18.01 -7.44 1.70
CA ARG A 43 19.17 -7.39 2.59
C ARG A 43 19.36 -8.65 3.44
N THR A 44 18.81 -9.77 3.00
CA THR A 44 18.99 -11.07 3.64
C THR A 44 19.54 -12.08 2.63
N LYS A 45 19.95 -13.28 3.15
CA LYS A 45 20.35 -14.40 2.30
C LYS A 45 19.23 -14.93 1.42
N ASN A 46 17.96 -14.62 1.78
CA ASN A 46 16.79 -15.13 1.10
C ASN A 46 16.21 -14.14 0.09
N TYR A 47 17.01 -13.13 -0.30
CA TYR A 47 16.60 -12.16 -1.31
C TYR A 47 16.14 -12.86 -2.59
N ARG A 48 14.95 -12.50 -3.04
CA ARG A 48 14.42 -13.00 -4.31
C ARG A 48 13.55 -11.95 -4.95
N ASN A 49 13.85 -11.61 -6.20
CA ASN A 49 12.98 -10.81 -7.06
C ASN A 49 11.98 -11.76 -7.73
N PHE A 50 10.70 -11.64 -7.42
CA PHE A 50 9.68 -12.58 -7.91
C PHE A 50 8.79 -12.00 -9.02
N LYS A 51 8.87 -10.72 -9.28
CA LYS A 51 8.06 -10.07 -10.31
C LYS A 51 8.66 -8.74 -10.70
N MET A 52 8.38 -8.31 -11.93
CA MET A 52 8.71 -6.99 -12.45
C MET A 52 7.43 -6.28 -12.86
N GLY A 53 7.39 -4.98 -12.68
CA GLY A 53 6.24 -4.15 -13.08
C GLY A 53 6.63 -2.71 -13.29
N THR A 54 5.63 -1.87 -13.52
CA THR A 54 5.80 -0.43 -13.73
C THR A 54 4.81 0.33 -12.86
N CYS A 55 5.25 1.41 -12.26
CA CYS A 55 4.38 2.32 -11.53
C CYS A 55 3.50 3.07 -12.53
N LEU A 56 2.21 2.79 -12.52
CA LEU A 56 1.25 3.37 -13.47
C LEU A 56 0.52 4.57 -12.89
N ASN A 57 0.41 4.67 -11.58
CA ASN A 57 -0.20 5.82 -10.91
C ASN A 57 0.31 5.95 -9.48
N ILE A 58 0.19 7.15 -8.93
CA ILE A 58 0.55 7.45 -7.55
C ILE A 58 -0.54 8.35 -6.98
N GLN A 59 -1.05 7.99 -5.80
CA GLN A 59 -2.01 8.79 -5.06
C GLN A 59 -1.48 9.04 -3.64
N LYS A 60 -1.69 10.24 -3.13
CA LYS A 60 -1.35 10.56 -1.75
C LYS A 60 -2.35 9.88 -0.82
N ILE A 61 -1.88 9.30 0.28
CA ILE A 61 -2.73 8.72 1.31
C ILE A 61 -2.33 9.24 2.68
N GLU A 62 -3.33 9.52 3.52
CA GLU A 62 -3.14 9.93 4.89
C GLU A 62 -4.04 9.14 5.83
N PHE A 63 -3.47 8.71 6.96
CA PHE A 63 -4.21 8.11 8.07
C PHE A 63 -4.13 9.08 9.23
N LYS A 64 -5.28 9.51 9.77
CA LYS A 64 -5.35 10.43 10.90
C LYS A 64 -6.19 9.82 12.01
N TYR A 65 -5.56 9.59 13.17
CA TYR A 65 -6.22 9.14 14.38
C TYR A 65 -6.61 10.35 15.19
N VAL A 66 -7.85 10.81 15.01
CA VAL A 66 -8.32 12.11 15.51
C VAL A 66 -8.66 12.06 17.00
N MET A 67 -9.10 10.89 17.50
CA MET A 67 -9.47 10.68 18.89
C MET A 67 -8.43 9.83 19.58
N HIS A 68 -8.07 10.19 20.82
CA HIS A 68 -6.99 9.54 21.56
C HIS A 68 -7.20 8.03 21.77
N ASP A 69 -8.45 7.61 21.93
CA ASP A 69 -8.83 6.21 22.14
C ASP A 69 -9.40 5.56 20.87
N ASP A 70 -9.39 6.28 19.75
CA ASP A 70 -9.98 5.78 18.52
C ASP A 70 -9.00 4.83 17.82
N LYS A 71 -9.48 3.64 17.49
CA LYS A 71 -8.73 2.64 16.72
C LYS A 71 -9.07 2.70 15.23
N ILE A 72 -9.96 3.61 14.85
CA ILE A 72 -10.42 3.78 13.49
C ILE A 72 -9.93 5.14 12.98
N PRO A 73 -9.02 5.16 12.01
CA PRO A 73 -8.52 6.42 11.48
C PRO A 73 -9.48 7.05 10.48
N VAL A 74 -9.33 8.35 10.27
CA VAL A 74 -9.82 9.00 9.06
C VAL A 74 -8.79 8.74 7.97
N VAL A 75 -9.24 8.18 6.85
CA VAL A 75 -8.38 7.86 5.71
C VAL A 75 -8.71 8.81 4.56
N LEU A 76 -7.70 9.52 4.07
CA LEU A 76 -7.83 10.45 2.95
C LEU A 76 -6.97 9.97 1.78
N VAL A 77 -7.56 9.95 0.59
CA VAL A 77 -6.83 9.70 -0.66
C VAL A 77 -6.95 10.94 -1.53
N ASP A 78 -5.82 11.51 -1.90
CA ASP A 78 -5.72 12.78 -2.63
C ASP A 78 -6.55 13.89 -1.95
N GLY A 79 -6.54 13.91 -0.62
CA GLY A 79 -7.25 14.91 0.18
C GLY A 79 -8.74 14.65 0.37
N VAL A 80 -9.28 13.55 -0.16
CA VAL A 80 -10.70 13.19 -0.05
C VAL A 80 -10.88 12.11 1.01
N VAL A 81 -11.78 12.38 1.97
CA VAL A 81 -12.09 11.41 3.03
C VAL A 81 -12.87 10.23 2.45
N LEU A 82 -12.38 9.02 2.70
CA LEU A 82 -13.04 7.79 2.27
C LEU A 82 -14.11 7.37 3.28
N THR A 83 -15.20 6.81 2.78
CA THR A 83 -16.20 6.13 3.60
C THR A 83 -15.67 4.78 4.06
N THR A 84 -16.32 4.17 5.05
CA THR A 84 -15.91 2.83 5.54
C THR A 84 -15.94 1.77 4.43
N PRO A 85 -16.97 1.67 3.57
CA PRO A 85 -16.91 0.74 2.43
C PRO A 85 -15.75 1.00 1.48
N GLU A 86 -15.41 2.26 1.24
CA GLU A 86 -14.28 2.62 0.39
C GLU A 86 -12.95 2.20 1.02
N VAL A 87 -12.79 2.41 2.34
CA VAL A 87 -11.59 1.95 3.05
C VAL A 87 -11.49 0.43 3.04
N ASN A 88 -12.62 -0.28 3.18
CA ASN A 88 -12.62 -1.74 3.10
C ASN A 88 -12.13 -2.22 1.74
N LEU A 89 -12.57 -1.58 0.64
CA LEU A 89 -12.09 -1.89 -0.70
C LEU A 89 -10.58 -1.60 -0.84
N LEU A 90 -10.15 -0.46 -0.34
CA LEU A 90 -8.73 -0.08 -0.31
C LEU A 90 -7.88 -1.13 0.41
N ALA A 91 -8.33 -1.58 1.59
CA ALA A 91 -7.64 -2.59 2.37
C ALA A 91 -7.50 -3.91 1.63
N ARG A 92 -8.56 -4.38 0.98
CA ARG A 92 -8.55 -5.61 0.21
C ARG A 92 -7.66 -5.50 -1.02
N ASN A 93 -7.72 -4.40 -1.73
CA ASN A 93 -6.85 -4.13 -2.88
C ASN A 93 -5.38 -4.00 -2.48
N ASP A 94 -5.11 -3.64 -1.24
CA ASP A 94 -3.75 -3.60 -0.69
C ASP A 94 -3.27 -4.96 -0.17
N GLY A 95 -4.13 -5.98 -0.27
CA GLY A 95 -3.78 -7.36 0.06
C GLY A 95 -4.12 -7.79 1.49
N PHE A 96 -4.90 -7.00 2.22
CA PHE A 96 -5.34 -7.37 3.56
C PHE A 96 -6.65 -8.17 3.51
N ASP A 97 -6.79 -9.12 4.42
CA ASP A 97 -7.97 -9.99 4.47
C ASP A 97 -9.17 -9.28 5.12
N SER A 98 -8.90 -8.26 5.94
CA SER A 98 -9.93 -7.49 6.62
C SER A 98 -9.50 -6.05 6.82
N ILE A 99 -10.50 -5.18 7.08
CA ILE A 99 -10.24 -3.78 7.40
C ILE A 99 -9.55 -3.66 8.76
N GLU A 100 -9.81 -4.58 9.68
CA GLU A 100 -9.18 -4.62 11.00
C GLU A 100 -7.69 -4.88 10.88
N ASP A 101 -7.28 -5.82 10.04
CA ASP A 101 -5.86 -6.10 9.76
C ASP A 101 -5.18 -4.89 9.14
N PHE A 102 -5.88 -4.18 8.27
CA PHE A 102 -5.38 -2.97 7.64
C PHE A 102 -5.13 -1.86 8.66
N TYR A 103 -6.06 -1.63 9.58
CA TYR A 103 -5.90 -0.64 10.64
C TYR A 103 -4.83 -1.04 11.67
N GLU A 104 -4.66 -2.33 11.92
CA GLU A 104 -3.59 -2.81 12.78
C GLU A 104 -2.22 -2.57 12.17
N TRP A 105 -2.09 -2.72 10.87
CA TRP A 105 -0.85 -2.45 10.13
C TRP A 105 -0.53 -0.94 10.14
N PHE A 106 -1.51 -0.10 9.87
CA PHE A 106 -1.39 1.36 9.87
C PHE A 106 -2.02 1.93 11.15
N HIS A 107 -1.43 1.61 12.31
CA HIS A 107 -2.03 1.85 13.62
C HIS A 107 -1.76 3.23 14.22
N CYS A 108 -1.09 4.12 13.51
CA CYS A 108 -0.82 5.50 13.93
C CYS A 108 -0.88 6.44 12.74
N ASP A 109 -0.81 7.73 12.99
CA ASP A 109 -0.82 8.73 11.93
C ASP A 109 0.26 8.43 10.90
N PHE A 110 -0.10 8.55 9.63
CA PHE A 110 0.77 8.20 8.54
C PHE A 110 0.47 9.07 7.32
N VAL A 111 1.51 9.48 6.63
CA VAL A 111 1.41 10.15 5.33
C VAL A 111 2.31 9.41 4.36
N GLY A 112 1.79 9.03 3.22
CA GLY A 112 2.54 8.29 2.23
C GLY A 112 1.89 8.30 0.87
N LYS A 113 2.25 7.31 0.08
CA LYS A 113 1.75 7.15 -1.29
C LYS A 113 1.20 5.75 -1.50
N ILE A 114 0.12 5.69 -2.29
CA ILE A 114 -0.35 4.45 -2.91
C ILE A 114 0.39 4.32 -4.23
N ILE A 115 1.19 3.28 -4.35
CA ILE A 115 1.97 2.98 -5.56
C ILE A 115 1.19 1.94 -6.34
N HIS A 116 0.61 2.34 -7.47
CA HIS A 116 -0.22 1.49 -8.30
C HIS A 116 0.61 0.88 -9.43
N TRP A 117 0.43 -0.42 -9.63
CA TRP A 117 1.02 -1.13 -10.80
C TRP A 117 -0.03 -1.67 -11.74
N THR A 118 -1.29 -1.33 -11.53
CA THR A 118 -2.40 -1.54 -12.47
C THR A 118 -3.00 -0.20 -12.84
N LYS A 119 -3.97 -0.19 -13.76
CA LYS A 119 -4.64 1.04 -14.19
C LYS A 119 -5.69 1.55 -13.20
N TYR A 120 -5.94 0.82 -12.12
CA TYR A 120 -6.90 1.22 -11.09
C TYR A 120 -6.38 2.41 -10.29
N PHE A 121 -7.29 3.32 -9.91
CA PHE A 121 -7.00 4.39 -8.93
C PHE A 121 -8.28 4.79 -8.22
N TYR A 122 -8.13 5.44 -7.08
CA TYR A 122 -9.26 5.88 -6.25
C TYR A 122 -9.70 7.29 -6.55
#